data_84b6a6dd93d00fc87322eee266a577b3
#
_entry.id   84b6a6dd93d00fc87322eee266a577b3
#
_cell.length_a   1.000
_cell.length_b   1.000
_cell.length_c   1.000
_cell.angle_alpha   90.00
_cell.angle_beta   90.00
_cell.angle_gamma   90.00
#
_symmetry.space_group_name_H-M   'P 1'
#
loop_
_entity.id
_entity.type
_entity.pdbx_description
1 polymer ?
#
loop_
_entity_poly.entity_id
_entity_poly.type
_entity_poly.pdbx_seq_one_letter_code
_entity_poly.pdbx_strand_id
1 'polypeptide(L)'
;MNNREKESAPAVHPMSDYEKFIFDLKGFFVIPSVLSADELAAVRAHTDAYSRDHDNLPEHHRAPMAGPAEFLIDHPRVMGILQEVVDSNREHIRLESIFVSRRSADDESKHWRPHAGGTSLHPSTSYRYHNGRIYSGMTRIVWELNEVVKGKGGTCLVPGSHKANMASAQNGNWPAE
;
A
#
# COMPACT_ATOMS: atom_id res chain seq x y z
N MET A 1 10.81 -36.74 -10.76
CA MET A 1 9.44 -36.20 -10.57
C MET A 1 9.39 -35.61 -9.17
N ASN A 2 9.53 -34.30 -9.07
CA ASN A 2 9.52 -33.59 -7.78
C ASN A 2 8.07 -33.30 -7.39
N ASN A 3 7.55 -34.10 -6.47
CA ASN A 3 6.33 -33.79 -5.75
C ASN A 3 6.63 -32.63 -4.78
N ARG A 4 6.59 -31.39 -5.25
CA ARG A 4 6.32 -30.28 -4.36
C ARG A 4 4.85 -30.39 -4.02
N GLU A 5 4.54 -30.85 -2.82
CA GLU A 5 3.22 -30.67 -2.24
C GLU A 5 2.82 -29.23 -2.46
N LYS A 6 1.70 -29.02 -3.13
CA LYS A 6 1.11 -27.69 -3.25
C LYS A 6 0.66 -27.31 -1.84
N GLU A 7 1.55 -26.62 -1.14
CA GLU A 7 1.17 -25.91 0.08
C GLU A 7 -0.05 -25.05 -0.29
N SER A 8 -1.18 -25.32 0.33
CA SER A 8 -2.41 -24.59 0.03
C SER A 8 -2.16 -23.10 0.33
N ALA A 9 -2.36 -22.26 -0.67
CA ALA A 9 -2.22 -20.82 -0.48
C ALA A 9 -3.05 -20.39 0.75
N PRO A 10 -2.49 -19.53 1.62
CA PRO A 10 -3.20 -19.10 2.82
C PRO A 10 -4.56 -18.49 2.46
N ALA A 11 -5.57 -18.75 3.29
CA ALA A 11 -6.92 -18.25 3.06
C ALA A 11 -6.91 -16.72 3.00
N VAL A 12 -7.38 -16.15 1.89
CA VAL A 12 -7.50 -14.71 1.74
C VAL A 12 -8.66 -14.17 2.58
N HIS A 13 -8.53 -12.95 3.07
CA HIS A 13 -9.55 -12.26 3.84
C HIS A 13 -10.20 -11.16 2.97
N PRO A 14 -11.38 -11.42 2.39
CA PRO A 14 -12.06 -10.44 1.55
C PRO A 14 -12.46 -9.20 2.35
N MET A 15 -12.77 -8.12 1.65
CA MET A 15 -13.32 -6.93 2.27
C MET A 15 -14.74 -7.20 2.79
N SER A 16 -15.02 -6.67 3.98
CA SER A 16 -16.39 -6.57 4.47
C SER A 16 -17.19 -5.53 3.66
N ASP A 17 -18.51 -5.57 3.71
CA ASP A 17 -19.36 -4.56 3.04
C ASP A 17 -19.09 -3.16 3.57
N TYR A 18 -18.77 -3.02 4.85
CA TYR A 18 -18.39 -1.74 5.43
C TYR A 18 -17.06 -1.21 4.86
N GLU A 19 -16.07 -2.05 4.68
CA GLU A 19 -14.79 -1.66 4.08
C GLU A 19 -14.96 -1.27 2.61
N LYS A 20 -15.80 -1.99 1.86
CA LYS A 20 -16.17 -1.62 0.49
C LYS A 20 -16.82 -0.26 0.43
N PHE A 21 -17.79 -0.01 1.33
CA PHE A 21 -18.45 1.28 1.44
C PHE A 21 -17.47 2.42 1.76
N ILE A 22 -16.59 2.23 2.74
CA ILE A 22 -15.59 3.23 3.11
C ILE A 22 -14.58 3.45 2.00
N PHE A 23 -14.15 2.39 1.32
CA PHE A 23 -13.23 2.49 0.19
C PHE A 23 -13.87 3.26 -0.97
N ASP A 24 -15.11 2.96 -1.30
CA ASP A 24 -15.85 3.72 -2.33
C ASP A 24 -16.03 5.19 -1.92
N LEU A 25 -16.35 5.45 -0.67
CA LEU A 25 -16.60 6.82 -0.19
C LEU A 25 -15.32 7.66 -0.12
N LYS A 26 -14.26 7.12 0.48
CA LYS A 26 -13.04 7.85 0.83
C LYS A 26 -11.86 7.58 -0.11
N GLY A 27 -11.82 6.42 -0.77
CA GLY A 27 -10.68 5.96 -1.56
C GLY A 27 -9.59 5.29 -0.74
N PHE A 28 -9.76 5.16 0.57
CA PHE A 28 -8.85 4.47 1.46
C PHE A 28 -9.54 4.04 2.76
N PHE A 29 -8.92 3.10 3.44
CA PHE A 29 -9.21 2.77 4.83
C PHE A 29 -7.95 2.25 5.52
N VAL A 30 -7.96 2.22 6.84
CA VAL A 30 -6.85 1.78 7.66
C VAL A 30 -7.23 0.50 8.37
N ILE A 31 -6.34 -0.47 8.36
CA ILE A 31 -6.50 -1.74 9.05
C ILE A 31 -5.47 -1.78 10.17
N PRO A 32 -5.87 -1.67 11.42
CA PRO A 32 -4.93 -1.71 12.53
C PRO A 32 -4.47 -3.15 12.82
N SER A 33 -3.27 -3.28 13.35
CA SER A 33 -2.76 -4.52 13.97
C SER A 33 -2.81 -5.74 13.05
N VAL A 34 -2.41 -5.56 11.78
CA VAL A 34 -2.38 -6.67 10.81
C VAL A 34 -1.23 -7.62 11.11
N LEU A 35 -0.09 -7.10 11.53
CA LEU A 35 1.09 -7.88 11.87
C LEU A 35 1.11 -8.23 13.36
N SER A 36 1.56 -9.42 13.68
CA SER A 36 1.93 -9.79 15.04
C SER A 36 3.14 -8.98 15.53
N ALA A 37 3.40 -8.99 16.83
CA ALA A 37 4.54 -8.29 17.40
C ALA A 37 5.88 -8.79 16.83
N ASP A 38 6.00 -10.10 16.64
CA ASP A 38 7.23 -10.73 16.13
C ASP A 38 7.44 -10.41 14.63
N GLU A 39 6.39 -10.48 13.81
CA GLU A 39 6.44 -10.08 12.41
C GLU A 39 6.81 -8.60 12.28
N LEU A 40 6.18 -7.74 13.06
CA LEU A 40 6.48 -6.31 13.06
C LEU A 40 7.93 -6.04 13.45
N ALA A 41 8.44 -6.72 14.49
CA ALA A 41 9.84 -6.57 14.91
C ALA A 41 10.81 -7.03 13.82
N ALA A 42 10.56 -8.16 13.17
CA ALA A 42 11.39 -8.69 12.10
C ALA A 42 11.40 -7.76 10.86
N VAL A 43 10.23 -7.27 10.46
CA VAL A 43 10.12 -6.32 9.33
C VAL A 43 10.82 -5.01 9.64
N ARG A 44 10.66 -4.46 10.86
CA ARG A 44 11.38 -3.25 11.29
C ARG A 44 12.89 -3.44 11.24
N ALA A 45 13.40 -4.52 11.78
CA ALA A 45 14.83 -4.81 11.77
C ALA A 45 15.37 -4.88 10.35
N HIS A 46 14.65 -5.54 9.43
CA HIS A 46 15.04 -5.60 8.02
C HIS A 46 14.99 -4.22 7.36
N THR A 47 13.92 -3.46 7.50
CA THR A 47 13.77 -2.15 6.86
C THR A 47 14.76 -1.12 7.41
N ASP A 48 15.10 -1.20 8.70
CA ASP A 48 16.15 -0.37 9.30
C ASP A 48 17.53 -0.72 8.75
N ALA A 49 17.86 -2.00 8.65
CA ALA A 49 19.11 -2.47 8.08
C ALA A 49 19.22 -2.11 6.58
N TYR A 50 18.15 -2.32 5.82
CA TYR A 50 18.07 -1.92 4.42
C TYR A 50 18.32 -0.42 4.22
N SER A 51 17.77 0.41 5.10
CA SER A 51 17.89 1.88 4.97
C SER A 51 19.23 2.44 5.42
N ARG A 52 19.94 1.73 6.30
CA ARG A 52 21.19 2.24 6.93
C ARG A 52 22.44 1.55 6.40
N ASP A 53 22.33 0.31 6.02
CA ASP A 53 23.50 -0.56 5.79
C ASP A 53 23.23 -1.57 4.67
N HIS A 54 22.63 -1.08 3.60
CA HIS A 54 22.21 -1.86 2.45
C HIS A 54 23.30 -2.78 1.90
N ASP A 55 24.53 -2.28 1.80
CA ASP A 55 25.62 -2.99 1.14
C ASP A 55 26.14 -4.18 1.95
N ASN A 56 25.94 -4.17 3.26
CA ASN A 56 26.32 -5.25 4.17
C ASN A 56 25.21 -6.30 4.36
N LEU A 57 24.03 -6.08 3.79
CA LEU A 57 23.01 -7.12 3.76
C LEU A 57 23.41 -8.27 2.84
N PRO A 58 22.98 -9.50 3.13
CA PRO A 58 23.03 -10.60 2.17
C PRO A 58 22.38 -10.18 0.86
N GLU A 59 22.93 -10.57 -0.28
CA GLU A 59 22.47 -10.12 -1.61
C GLU A 59 20.95 -10.31 -1.79
N HIS A 60 20.42 -11.46 -1.37
CA HIS A 60 18.98 -11.77 -1.45
C HIS A 60 18.10 -10.98 -0.47
N HIS A 61 18.70 -10.19 0.42
CA HIS A 61 17.99 -9.27 1.31
C HIS A 61 18.09 -7.80 0.88
N ARG A 62 18.78 -7.50 -0.22
CA ARG A 62 19.01 -6.12 -0.70
C ARG A 62 17.83 -5.54 -1.49
N ALA A 63 16.63 -5.84 -1.06
CA ALA A 63 15.41 -5.25 -1.60
C ALA A 63 14.47 -4.82 -0.46
N PRO A 64 13.62 -3.81 -0.68
CA PRO A 64 12.72 -3.27 0.36
C PRO A 64 11.83 -4.32 1.02
N MET A 65 11.30 -5.23 0.23
CA MET A 65 10.48 -6.37 0.71
C MET A 65 11.17 -7.68 0.36
N ALA A 66 12.33 -7.93 0.97
CA ALA A 66 13.06 -9.18 0.89
C ALA A 66 13.22 -9.79 2.29
N GLY A 67 13.64 -11.05 2.36
CA GLY A 67 13.85 -11.74 3.61
C GLY A 67 12.65 -11.65 4.55
N PRO A 68 12.82 -11.12 5.77
CA PRO A 68 11.72 -11.01 6.75
C PRO A 68 10.51 -10.18 6.31
N ALA A 69 10.63 -9.36 5.27
CA ALA A 69 9.55 -8.51 4.78
C ALA A 69 8.86 -9.06 3.52
N GLU A 70 9.31 -10.16 2.97
CA GLU A 70 8.82 -10.72 1.71
C GLU A 70 7.33 -11.08 1.77
N PHE A 71 6.86 -11.62 2.90
CA PHE A 71 5.47 -12.01 3.08
C PHE A 71 4.47 -10.83 3.04
N LEU A 72 4.96 -9.60 3.15
CA LEU A 72 4.11 -8.41 3.01
C LEU A 72 3.58 -8.22 1.59
N ILE A 73 4.27 -8.77 0.59
CA ILE A 73 3.91 -8.63 -0.84
C ILE A 73 2.55 -9.26 -1.12
N ASP A 74 2.35 -10.44 -0.58
CA ASP A 74 1.14 -11.24 -0.83
C ASP A 74 0.39 -11.64 0.45
N HIS A 75 0.56 -10.84 1.49
CA HIS A 75 -0.12 -11.04 2.76
C HIS A 75 -1.62 -11.30 2.54
N PRO A 76 -2.22 -12.35 3.15
CA PRO A 76 -3.59 -12.78 2.87
C PRO A 76 -4.64 -11.67 2.99
N ARG A 77 -4.48 -10.76 3.96
CA ARG A 77 -5.36 -9.62 4.14
C ARG A 77 -5.26 -8.62 2.98
N VAL A 78 -4.06 -8.37 2.51
CA VAL A 78 -3.79 -7.48 1.36
C VAL A 78 -4.34 -8.10 0.08
N MET A 79 -4.04 -9.36 -0.16
CA MET A 79 -4.53 -10.06 -1.36
C MET A 79 -6.04 -10.13 -1.41
N GLY A 80 -6.71 -10.33 -0.28
CA GLY A 80 -8.16 -10.31 -0.22
C GLY A 80 -8.77 -8.97 -0.64
N ILE A 81 -8.11 -7.86 -0.28
CA ILE A 81 -8.50 -6.52 -0.72
C ILE A 81 -8.24 -6.33 -2.21
N LEU A 82 -7.03 -6.66 -2.67
CA LEU A 82 -6.64 -6.48 -4.08
C LEU A 82 -7.54 -7.28 -5.02
N GLN A 83 -7.97 -8.49 -4.64
CA GLN A 83 -8.89 -9.29 -5.41
C GLN A 83 -10.30 -8.67 -5.53
N GLU A 84 -10.69 -7.83 -4.57
CA GLU A 84 -11.97 -7.11 -4.63
C GLU A 84 -11.88 -5.82 -5.48
N VAL A 85 -10.73 -5.12 -5.45
CA VAL A 85 -10.64 -3.78 -6.03
C VAL A 85 -9.78 -3.68 -7.29
N VAL A 86 -8.87 -4.62 -7.52
CA VAL A 86 -8.01 -4.65 -8.72
C VAL A 86 -8.50 -5.70 -9.71
N ASP A 87 -8.32 -6.97 -9.38
CA ASP A 87 -8.76 -8.09 -10.22
C ASP A 87 -9.08 -9.31 -9.36
N SER A 88 -10.18 -10.00 -9.65
CA SER A 88 -10.57 -11.21 -8.91
C SER A 88 -9.62 -12.39 -9.14
N ASN A 89 -8.90 -12.39 -10.26
CA ASN A 89 -7.85 -13.37 -10.50
C ASN A 89 -6.52 -12.84 -9.96
N ARG A 90 -5.99 -13.50 -8.92
CA ARG A 90 -4.70 -13.17 -8.32
C ARG A 90 -3.56 -13.11 -9.34
N GLU A 91 -3.56 -13.95 -10.36
CA GLU A 91 -2.52 -14.02 -11.38
C GLU A 91 -2.44 -12.76 -12.25
N HIS A 92 -3.51 -11.96 -12.28
CA HIS A 92 -3.54 -10.68 -12.98
C HIS A 92 -3.03 -9.51 -12.12
N ILE A 93 -2.81 -9.73 -10.81
CA ILE A 93 -2.33 -8.72 -9.89
C ILE A 93 -0.82 -8.76 -9.90
N ARG A 94 -0.19 -7.65 -10.27
CA ARG A 94 1.27 -7.54 -10.26
C ARG A 94 1.73 -6.42 -9.36
N LEU A 95 2.90 -6.62 -8.76
CA LEU A 95 3.61 -5.60 -8.01
C LEU A 95 4.34 -4.67 -8.97
N GLU A 96 3.98 -3.38 -8.95
CA GLU A 96 4.58 -2.38 -9.84
C GLU A 96 5.86 -1.79 -9.25
N SER A 97 5.80 -1.40 -7.97
CA SER A 97 6.90 -0.67 -7.33
C SER A 97 6.84 -0.86 -5.83
N ILE A 98 8.01 -0.91 -5.22
CA ILE A 98 8.20 -0.96 -3.77
C ILE A 98 9.23 0.07 -3.37
N PHE A 99 9.03 0.73 -2.24
CA PHE A 99 10.05 1.55 -1.60
C PHE A 99 9.85 1.58 -0.09
N VAL A 100 10.94 1.80 0.64
CA VAL A 100 10.93 2.12 2.06
C VAL A 100 11.07 3.63 2.21
N SER A 101 10.15 4.24 2.93
CA SER A 101 10.24 5.66 3.30
C SER A 101 10.56 5.77 4.78
N ARG A 102 11.66 6.40 5.10
CA ARG A 102 12.05 6.72 6.46
C ARG A 102 12.04 8.22 6.65
N ARG A 103 11.32 8.69 7.66
CA ARG A 103 11.27 10.10 8.03
C ARG A 103 11.62 10.25 9.50
N SER A 104 12.36 11.30 9.81
CA SER A 104 12.65 11.75 11.17
C SER A 104 11.79 12.97 11.51
N ALA A 105 11.55 13.18 12.80
CA ALA A 105 10.91 14.41 13.28
C ALA A 105 11.72 15.68 12.92
N ASP A 106 13.03 15.52 12.74
CA ASP A 106 13.95 16.60 12.38
C ASP A 106 14.09 16.77 10.85
N ASP A 107 13.37 15.97 10.06
CA ASP A 107 13.41 16.09 8.62
C ASP A 107 12.63 17.33 8.18
N GLU A 108 13.38 18.34 7.73
CA GLU A 108 12.84 19.62 7.25
C GLU A 108 12.17 19.52 5.88
N SER A 109 12.11 18.36 5.27
CA SER A 109 11.46 18.15 3.96
C SER A 109 9.95 18.38 4.04
N LYS A 110 9.56 19.63 4.21
CA LYS A 110 8.18 20.11 4.38
C LYS A 110 7.40 20.15 3.06
N HIS A 111 7.80 19.39 2.07
CA HIS A 111 7.11 19.42 0.79
C HIS A 111 5.91 18.48 0.77
N TRP A 112 4.86 18.93 1.43
CA TRP A 112 3.56 18.36 1.19
C TRP A 112 3.10 18.77 -0.22
N ARG A 113 3.07 17.80 -1.13
CA ARG A 113 2.52 18.01 -2.48
C ARG A 113 1.45 16.97 -2.71
N PRO A 114 0.18 17.39 -2.74
CA PRO A 114 -0.89 16.48 -3.15
C PRO A 114 -0.63 15.99 -4.56
N HIS A 115 -0.76 14.70 -4.77
CA HIS A 115 -0.68 14.10 -6.09
C HIS A 115 -1.66 12.93 -6.18
N ALA A 116 -2.25 12.73 -7.35
CA ALA A 116 -2.95 11.50 -7.66
C ALA A 116 -1.93 10.42 -8.09
N GLY A 117 -2.23 9.18 -7.82
CA GLY A 117 -1.38 8.06 -8.20
C GLY A 117 -1.23 7.93 -9.71
N GLY A 118 -0.10 8.39 -10.22
CA GLY A 118 0.16 8.38 -11.65
C GLY A 118 -0.34 9.62 -12.38
N THR A 119 0.18 9.78 -13.54
CA THR A 119 0.14 11.03 -14.31
C THR A 119 -1.13 11.25 -15.07
N SER A 120 -2.12 10.50 -14.93
CA SER A 120 -3.36 10.76 -15.65
C SER A 120 -4.42 9.77 -15.26
N LEU A 121 -5.56 10.18 -15.41
CA LEU A 121 -6.81 9.48 -15.50
C LEU A 121 -6.78 8.40 -16.59
N HIS A 122 -5.73 7.54 -16.56
CA HIS A 122 -5.70 6.42 -17.48
C HIS A 122 -6.83 5.45 -17.11
N PRO A 123 -7.69 5.08 -18.04
CA PRO A 123 -8.87 4.27 -17.75
C PRO A 123 -8.55 2.96 -17.01
N SER A 124 -7.38 2.38 -17.21
CA SER A 124 -6.98 1.13 -16.54
C SER A 124 -6.53 1.31 -15.10
N THR A 125 -6.12 2.52 -14.69
CA THR A 125 -5.61 2.80 -13.35
C THR A 125 -6.58 3.60 -12.50
N SER A 126 -7.53 4.28 -13.12
CA SER A 126 -8.52 5.12 -12.44
C SER A 126 -9.53 4.28 -11.68
N TYR A 127 -9.99 4.83 -10.55
CA TYR A 127 -11.10 4.26 -9.81
C TYR A 127 -12.38 4.29 -10.64
N ARG A 128 -13.11 3.20 -10.64
CA ARG A 128 -14.43 3.07 -11.27
C ARG A 128 -15.30 2.10 -10.48
N TYR A 129 -16.58 2.40 -10.44
CA TYR A 129 -17.60 1.44 -10.01
C TYR A 129 -18.49 1.12 -11.21
N HIS A 130 -18.56 -0.15 -11.58
CA HIS A 130 -19.34 -0.59 -12.72
C HIS A 130 -19.85 -2.03 -12.50
N ASN A 131 -21.10 -2.29 -12.84
CA ASN A 131 -21.72 -3.61 -12.72
C ASN A 131 -21.59 -4.23 -11.32
N GLY A 132 -21.79 -3.44 -10.25
CA GLY A 132 -21.72 -3.94 -8.89
C GLY A 132 -20.30 -4.19 -8.36
N ARG A 133 -19.26 -3.77 -9.08
CA ARG A 133 -17.87 -4.02 -8.74
C ARG A 133 -17.03 -2.76 -8.75
N ILE A 134 -16.08 -2.70 -7.82
CA ILE A 134 -15.02 -1.70 -7.78
C ILE A 134 -13.89 -2.14 -8.73
N TYR A 135 -13.33 -1.16 -9.45
CA TYR A 135 -12.12 -1.27 -10.24
C TYR A 135 -11.17 -0.15 -9.85
N SER A 136 -10.01 -0.51 -9.34
CA SER A 136 -8.95 0.41 -8.95
C SER A 136 -7.61 -0.16 -9.39
N GLY A 137 -7.33 -0.05 -10.69
CA GLY A 137 -6.21 -0.73 -11.34
C GLY A 137 -4.83 -0.34 -10.80
N MET A 138 -4.74 0.80 -10.08
CA MET A 138 -3.55 1.15 -9.28
C MET A 138 -3.97 1.34 -7.84
N THR A 139 -3.65 0.37 -7.01
CA THR A 139 -3.92 0.41 -5.56
C THR A 139 -2.60 0.38 -4.81
N ARG A 140 -2.42 1.32 -3.88
CA ARG A 140 -1.23 1.37 -3.02
C ARG A 140 -1.54 0.76 -1.67
N ILE A 141 -0.66 -0.14 -1.23
CA ILE A 141 -0.62 -0.65 0.13
C ILE A 141 0.50 0.09 0.86
N VAL A 142 0.18 0.63 2.02
CA VAL A 142 1.15 1.29 2.90
C VAL A 142 1.21 0.52 4.21
N TRP A 143 2.39 0.02 4.54
CA TRP A 143 2.70 -0.62 5.81
C TRP A 143 3.34 0.40 6.73
N GLU A 144 2.57 0.93 7.67
CA GLU A 144 3.10 1.83 8.70
C GLU A 144 3.69 0.97 9.83
N LEU A 145 5.01 0.93 9.87
CA LEU A 145 5.73 0.06 10.81
C LEU A 145 5.96 0.73 12.18
N ASN A 146 5.71 2.02 12.29
CA ASN A 146 5.85 2.79 13.53
C ASN A 146 4.52 3.47 13.86
N GLU A 147 4.40 3.91 15.11
CA GLU A 147 3.27 4.73 15.51
C GLU A 147 3.23 6.03 14.70
N VAL A 148 2.09 6.30 14.09
CA VAL A 148 1.84 7.54 13.35
C VAL A 148 0.95 8.45 14.20
N VAL A 149 1.54 9.50 14.74
CA VAL A 149 0.85 10.49 15.56
C VAL A 149 0.48 11.70 14.70
N LYS A 150 -0.74 12.20 14.88
CA LYS A 150 -1.21 13.41 14.17
C LYS A 150 -0.23 14.56 14.35
N GLY A 151 0.19 15.17 13.25
CA GLY A 151 1.13 16.29 13.23
C GLY A 151 2.61 15.92 13.37
N LYS A 152 2.95 14.61 13.43
CA LYS A 152 4.33 14.11 13.52
C LYS A 152 4.83 13.46 12.23
N GLY A 153 4.14 13.63 11.14
CA GLY A 153 4.39 12.98 9.86
C GLY A 153 3.37 11.89 9.56
N GLY A 154 3.66 11.08 8.58
CA GLY A 154 2.76 10.03 8.10
C GLY A 154 2.14 10.37 6.75
N THR A 155 1.39 9.41 6.21
CA THR A 155 0.74 9.55 4.91
C THR A 155 -0.51 10.44 5.04
N CYS A 156 -0.55 11.53 4.29
CA CYS A 156 -1.73 12.39 4.21
C CYS A 156 -2.59 11.99 3.01
N LEU A 157 -3.88 11.85 3.23
CA LEU A 157 -4.84 11.47 2.20
C LEU A 157 -6.00 12.46 2.20
N VAL A 158 -6.48 12.82 1.01
CA VAL A 158 -7.68 13.64 0.84
C VAL A 158 -8.87 12.72 0.55
N PRO A 159 -9.82 12.56 1.49
CA PRO A 159 -10.96 11.68 1.30
C PRO A 159 -11.76 12.04 0.04
N GLY A 160 -12.12 11.03 -0.76
CA GLY A 160 -12.88 11.20 -1.99
C GLY A 160 -12.06 11.62 -3.20
N SER A 161 -10.76 11.96 -3.04
CA SER A 161 -9.92 12.47 -4.14
C SER A 161 -9.65 11.41 -5.24
N HIS A 162 -9.82 10.14 -4.97
CA HIS A 162 -9.73 9.06 -5.96
C HIS A 162 -10.78 9.17 -7.08
N LYS A 163 -11.87 9.90 -6.83
CA LYS A 163 -12.92 10.23 -7.80
C LYS A 163 -12.76 11.63 -8.42
N ALA A 164 -11.75 12.39 -8.00
CA ALA A 164 -11.55 13.76 -8.47
C ALA A 164 -10.91 13.77 -9.86
N ASN A 165 -11.68 14.18 -10.85
CA ASN A 165 -11.26 14.25 -12.24
C ASN A 165 -10.74 15.64 -12.67
N MET A 166 -10.69 16.59 -11.73
CA MET A 166 -10.31 17.96 -12.03
C MET A 166 -8.82 18.20 -11.88
N ALA A 167 -8.22 18.86 -12.84
CA ALA A 167 -6.78 19.13 -12.90
C ALA A 167 -6.24 19.94 -11.73
N SER A 168 -7.06 20.77 -11.08
CA SER A 168 -6.66 21.57 -9.93
C SER A 168 -6.21 20.75 -8.73
N ALA A 169 -6.82 19.58 -8.52
CA ALA A 169 -6.41 18.65 -7.48
C ALA A 169 -5.03 18.02 -7.73
N GLN A 170 -4.61 17.98 -8.99
CA GLN A 170 -3.34 17.39 -9.41
C GLN A 170 -2.17 18.39 -9.39
N ASN A 171 -2.46 19.69 -9.47
CA ASN A 171 -1.45 20.74 -9.57
C ASN A 171 -0.99 21.30 -8.21
N GLY A 172 -1.48 20.77 -7.11
CA GLY A 172 -1.03 21.16 -5.77
C GLY A 172 -1.38 22.59 -5.32
N ASN A 173 -2.21 23.29 -6.08
CA ASN A 173 -2.69 24.62 -5.73
C ASN A 173 -3.93 24.52 -4.83
N TRP A 174 -3.74 23.98 -3.63
CA TRP A 174 -4.80 23.99 -2.61
C TRP A 174 -4.69 25.31 -1.83
N PRO A 175 -5.80 25.99 -1.58
CA PRO A 175 -5.78 27.08 -0.63
C PRO A 175 -5.32 26.54 0.72
N ALA A 176 -4.41 27.26 1.37
CA ALA A 176 -4.05 26.97 2.74
C ALA A 176 -5.26 27.36 3.62
N GLU A 177 -5.99 26.37 4.15
CA GLU A 177 -6.96 26.53 5.22
C GLU A 177 -6.35 26.22 6.57
#